data_b6ad951dcabdb895fdcf30e7ed727504
#
_entry.id   b6ad951dcabdb895fdcf30e7ed727504
#
_cell.length_a   1.000
_cell.length_b   1.000
_cell.length_c   1.000
_cell.angle_alpha   90.00
_cell.angle_beta   90.00
_cell.angle_gamma   90.00
#
_symmetry.space_group_name_H-M   'P 1'
#
loop_
_entity.id
_entity.type
_entity.pdbx_description
1 polymer ?
#
loop_
_entity_poly.entity_id
_entity_poly.type
_entity_poly.pdbx_seq_one_letter_code
_entity_poly.pdbx_strand_id
1 'polypeptide(L)'
;MIGAMLRKVTGLPVVTTVHSDYRLDYMGRPLSHLTFGTINALALRRLDYRIGVSDAMVDLLISRGFPADRFYTIYNGIDFTPPPTQGDRLEYLRSLGADVDENSVVVGIAARMNPVKDMATLVRGFAAGHAKCPRLRLLIAGDGPEKDKLTALAAELGVERQVCFAGWISGGMDRFYSALDINALTSLSETFPYALTEGARFHLATVSTAVGGIPYLIDQDVNGYLFQPGDWQALGNDLAALGNDDELRRRLGEKLYEKASTQFSIQKTVSTQLQIYASILRRHRRRSSARDGVVICGAYGRGNAGDDAILEAILQEMRSIDPDMPITVLSKDPRSTRLTYRVRAVHRSNFLAWHTAMWNSRLYINGGGSLIQDVTSRRSLWFYLANIRAAKRAGNRVQMYGCGIGPVTRESHRSLAAKIINKYVDVITLREPDSLEELRAMGVTEPEVLLTADPALILQKAPDDETDSVLLRAGIPPHGNYLCFALRRWKGFEEKAPLFGAAAEYAYRTYGLTPVFVAVEKHLDPGAGQLAARGLTIPHYFLDDAGGAGTIIGALSRMQAVVSMRLHALIFAAG
;
A
#
# COMPACT_ATOMS: atom_id res chain seq x y z
N MET A 1 20.68 -20.04 -6.87
CA MET A 1 21.90 -20.69 -6.32
C MET A 1 23.19 -20.10 -6.91
N ILE A 2 23.37 -20.05 -8.23
CA ILE A 2 24.57 -19.49 -8.88
C ILE A 2 24.90 -18.09 -8.38
N GLY A 3 23.93 -17.17 -8.31
CA GLY A 3 24.14 -15.81 -7.78
C GLY A 3 24.65 -15.78 -6.34
N ALA A 4 24.16 -16.67 -5.45
CA ALA A 4 24.66 -16.75 -4.09
C ALA A 4 26.11 -17.28 -4.00
N MET A 5 26.55 -18.07 -4.97
CA MET A 5 27.95 -18.51 -5.10
C MET A 5 28.82 -17.40 -5.67
N LEU A 6 28.37 -16.75 -6.74
CA LEU A 6 29.08 -15.63 -7.37
C LEU A 6 29.37 -14.50 -6.37
N ARG A 7 28.42 -14.17 -5.50
CA ARG A 7 28.63 -13.20 -4.42
C ARG A 7 29.85 -13.50 -3.55
N LYS A 8 30.06 -14.78 -3.20
CA LYS A 8 31.20 -15.17 -2.37
C LYS A 8 32.55 -15.06 -3.11
N VAL A 9 32.53 -15.31 -4.42
CA VAL A 9 33.75 -15.32 -5.24
C VAL A 9 34.13 -13.92 -5.69
N THR A 10 33.15 -13.11 -6.09
CA THR A 10 33.39 -11.79 -6.69
C THR A 10 33.36 -10.63 -5.69
N GLY A 11 32.75 -10.82 -4.53
CA GLY A 11 32.49 -9.72 -3.57
C GLY A 11 31.46 -8.70 -4.06
N LEU A 12 30.91 -8.84 -5.28
CA LEU A 12 29.93 -7.92 -5.83
C LEU A 12 28.54 -8.14 -5.24
N PRO A 13 27.70 -7.09 -5.16
CA PRO A 13 26.31 -7.23 -4.72
C PRO A 13 25.51 -8.02 -5.76
N VAL A 14 24.72 -8.96 -5.29
CA VAL A 14 23.85 -9.77 -6.15
C VAL A 14 22.39 -9.44 -5.90
N VAL A 15 21.70 -9.10 -6.98
CA VAL A 15 20.26 -8.84 -7.01
C VAL A 15 19.55 -9.85 -7.91
N THR A 16 18.31 -10.17 -7.59
CA THR A 16 17.42 -10.99 -8.43
C THR A 16 16.06 -10.36 -8.55
N THR A 17 15.45 -10.49 -9.72
CA THR A 17 14.05 -10.15 -9.93
C THR A 17 13.18 -11.37 -9.62
N VAL A 18 12.09 -11.19 -8.89
CA VAL A 18 11.14 -12.24 -8.48
C VAL A 18 9.86 -12.02 -9.27
N HIS A 19 9.59 -12.92 -10.22
CA HIS A 19 8.46 -12.85 -11.14
C HIS A 19 7.26 -13.68 -10.69
N SER A 20 7.46 -14.65 -9.77
CA SER A 20 6.40 -15.55 -9.32
C SER A 20 6.52 -15.85 -7.83
N ASP A 21 5.43 -16.32 -7.23
CA ASP A 21 5.46 -16.87 -5.88
C ASP A 21 6.13 -18.25 -5.90
N TYR A 22 7.37 -18.33 -5.40
CA TYR A 22 8.15 -19.56 -5.35
C TYR A 22 7.46 -20.74 -4.65
N ARG A 23 6.39 -20.47 -3.87
CA ARG A 23 5.59 -21.52 -3.23
C ARG A 23 4.52 -22.10 -4.17
N LEU A 24 4.06 -21.30 -5.13
CA LEU A 24 3.04 -21.72 -6.10
C LEU A 24 3.63 -22.32 -7.35
N ASP A 25 4.92 -22.09 -7.66
CA ASP A 25 5.60 -22.60 -8.86
C ASP A 25 5.57 -24.15 -8.97
N TYR A 26 5.40 -24.83 -7.85
CA TYR A 26 5.39 -26.30 -7.76
C TYR A 26 4.05 -26.86 -7.26
N MET A 27 2.94 -26.14 -7.42
CA MET A 27 1.61 -26.64 -7.04
C MET A 27 1.29 -27.95 -7.75
N GLY A 28 0.79 -28.93 -7.02
CA GLY A 28 0.49 -30.27 -7.54
C GLY A 28 1.72 -31.21 -7.67
N ARG A 29 2.92 -30.75 -7.28
CA ARG A 29 4.17 -31.57 -7.30
C ARG A 29 4.88 -31.54 -5.95
N PRO A 30 4.40 -32.32 -4.95
CA PRO A 30 4.86 -32.20 -3.55
C PRO A 30 6.37 -32.43 -3.35
N LEU A 31 6.97 -33.37 -4.06
CA LEU A 31 8.42 -33.60 -3.98
C LEU A 31 9.24 -32.45 -4.55
N SER A 32 8.80 -31.87 -5.67
CA SER A 32 9.45 -30.70 -6.26
C SER A 32 9.29 -29.46 -5.37
N HIS A 33 8.14 -29.31 -4.71
CA HIS A 33 7.90 -28.24 -3.74
C HIS A 33 8.84 -28.36 -2.53
N LEU A 34 8.99 -29.56 -1.96
CA LEU A 34 9.85 -29.78 -0.80
C LEU A 34 11.33 -29.55 -1.12
N THR A 35 11.79 -29.93 -2.32
CA THR A 35 13.19 -29.80 -2.73
C THR A 35 13.48 -28.42 -3.33
N PHE A 36 12.95 -28.13 -4.52
CA PHE A 36 13.26 -26.91 -5.26
C PHE A 36 12.64 -25.66 -4.61
N GLY A 37 11.44 -25.75 -4.05
CA GLY A 37 10.81 -24.65 -3.30
C GLY A 37 11.63 -24.22 -2.09
N THR A 38 12.15 -25.19 -1.32
CA THR A 38 13.02 -24.92 -0.16
C THR A 38 14.38 -24.35 -0.61
N ILE A 39 14.97 -24.92 -1.65
CA ILE A 39 16.25 -24.44 -2.21
C ILE A 39 16.10 -23.00 -2.73
N ASN A 40 15.01 -22.69 -3.44
CA ASN A 40 14.73 -21.34 -3.91
C ASN A 40 14.55 -20.35 -2.75
N ALA A 41 13.80 -20.72 -1.72
CA ALA A 41 13.63 -19.88 -0.53
C ALA A 41 14.96 -19.56 0.17
N LEU A 42 15.83 -20.59 0.33
CA LEU A 42 17.15 -20.43 0.93
C LEU A 42 18.09 -19.60 0.04
N ALA A 43 18.07 -19.83 -1.26
CA ALA A 43 18.87 -19.06 -2.23
C ALA A 43 18.44 -17.58 -2.22
N LEU A 44 17.15 -17.31 -2.30
CA LEU A 44 16.61 -15.94 -2.23
C LEU A 44 17.04 -15.23 -0.94
N ARG A 45 17.07 -15.91 0.21
CA ARG A 45 17.49 -15.32 1.50
C ARG A 45 18.98 -14.95 1.52
N ARG A 46 19.82 -15.63 0.75
CA ARG A 46 21.27 -15.41 0.70
C ARG A 46 21.70 -14.30 -0.26
N LEU A 47 20.81 -13.83 -1.13
CA LEU A 47 21.11 -12.70 -2.01
C LEU A 47 21.11 -11.38 -1.25
N ASP A 48 21.82 -10.38 -1.80
CA ASP A 48 21.91 -9.06 -1.17
C ASP A 48 20.62 -8.29 -1.31
N TYR A 49 20.06 -8.26 -2.51
CA TYR A 49 18.85 -7.50 -2.84
C TYR A 49 17.88 -8.32 -3.69
N ARG A 50 16.62 -7.92 -3.70
CA ARG A 50 15.53 -8.52 -4.48
C ARG A 50 14.71 -7.41 -5.08
N ILE A 51 14.25 -7.65 -6.30
CA ILE A 51 13.31 -6.80 -7.00
C ILE A 51 12.01 -7.60 -7.15
N GLY A 52 10.90 -7.11 -6.64
CA GLY A 52 9.59 -7.67 -6.92
C GLY A 52 8.96 -6.97 -8.13
N VAL A 53 8.22 -7.71 -8.94
CA VAL A 53 7.54 -7.16 -10.12
C VAL A 53 6.22 -6.47 -9.77
N SER A 54 5.88 -6.38 -8.49
CA SER A 54 4.80 -5.56 -7.92
C SER A 54 5.03 -5.33 -6.43
N ASP A 55 4.41 -4.31 -5.86
CA ASP A 55 4.44 -4.09 -4.42
C ASP A 55 3.79 -5.23 -3.65
N ALA A 56 2.71 -5.83 -4.19
CA ALA A 56 2.09 -7.02 -3.60
C ALA A 56 3.07 -8.19 -3.47
N MET A 57 3.94 -8.41 -4.47
CA MET A 57 4.99 -9.45 -4.40
C MET A 57 6.04 -9.11 -3.33
N VAL A 58 6.46 -7.86 -3.25
CA VAL A 58 7.40 -7.39 -2.23
C VAL A 58 6.79 -7.58 -0.83
N ASP A 59 5.52 -7.18 -0.64
CA ASP A 59 4.79 -7.35 0.63
C ASP A 59 4.65 -8.80 1.03
N LEU A 60 4.32 -9.66 0.09
CA LEU A 60 4.25 -11.11 0.31
C LEU A 60 5.58 -11.65 0.84
N LEU A 61 6.71 -11.26 0.25
CA LEU A 61 8.02 -11.73 0.68
C LEU A 61 8.42 -11.14 2.05
N ILE A 62 8.15 -9.87 2.30
CA ILE A 62 8.39 -9.23 3.60
C ILE A 62 7.54 -9.93 4.68
N SER A 63 6.28 -10.23 4.40
CA SER A 63 5.39 -10.95 5.34
C SER A 63 5.90 -12.35 5.70
N ARG A 64 6.69 -12.97 4.79
CA ARG A 64 7.37 -14.25 4.98
C ARG A 64 8.73 -14.12 5.70
N GLY A 65 9.06 -12.93 6.22
CA GLY A 65 10.25 -12.68 7.03
C GLY A 65 11.52 -12.34 6.23
N PHE A 66 11.40 -11.95 4.97
CA PHE A 66 12.53 -11.38 4.24
C PHE A 66 12.81 -9.95 4.72
N PRO A 67 14.07 -9.49 4.68
CA PRO A 67 14.44 -8.15 5.16
C PRO A 67 13.88 -7.05 4.25
N ALA A 68 13.02 -6.19 4.80
CA ALA A 68 12.29 -5.16 4.06
C ALA A 68 13.21 -4.12 3.40
N ASP A 69 14.33 -3.77 4.06
CA ASP A 69 15.35 -2.83 3.56
C ASP A 69 16.19 -3.36 2.37
N ARG A 70 15.88 -4.57 1.88
CA ARG A 70 16.59 -5.25 0.79
C ARG A 70 15.73 -5.50 -0.43
N PHE A 71 14.58 -4.84 -0.49
CA PHE A 71 13.65 -4.93 -1.61
C PHE A 71 13.55 -3.64 -2.38
N TYR A 72 13.29 -3.79 -3.65
CA TYR A 72 12.85 -2.76 -4.58
C TYR A 72 11.66 -3.29 -5.36
N THR A 73 10.84 -2.40 -5.90
CA THR A 73 9.73 -2.75 -6.79
C THR A 73 10.02 -2.22 -8.19
N ILE A 74 9.83 -3.07 -9.20
CA ILE A 74 9.79 -2.66 -10.63
C ILE A 74 8.60 -3.37 -11.27
N TYR A 75 7.61 -2.63 -11.72
CA TYR A 75 6.51 -3.21 -12.47
C TYR A 75 6.97 -3.61 -13.87
N ASN A 76 6.40 -4.72 -14.39
CA ASN A 76 6.66 -5.17 -15.75
C ASN A 76 6.16 -4.12 -16.75
N GLY A 77 7.05 -3.54 -17.53
CA GLY A 77 6.72 -2.57 -18.56
C GLY A 77 6.74 -3.17 -19.96
N ILE A 78 5.90 -2.62 -20.82
CA ILE A 78 5.87 -2.94 -22.24
C ILE A 78 6.13 -1.70 -23.11
N ASP A 79 6.36 -1.91 -24.39
CA ASP A 79 6.41 -0.84 -25.37
C ASP A 79 4.99 -0.41 -25.76
N PHE A 80 4.65 0.84 -25.53
CA PHE A 80 3.38 1.45 -25.89
C PHE A 80 3.42 2.18 -27.26
N THR A 81 4.45 1.97 -28.07
CA THR A 81 4.43 2.43 -29.46
C THR A 81 3.19 1.89 -30.16
N PRO A 82 2.42 2.76 -30.86
CA PRO A 82 1.21 2.32 -31.52
C PRO A 82 1.48 1.11 -32.43
N PRO A 83 0.63 0.06 -32.33
CA PRO A 83 0.82 -1.11 -33.17
C PRO A 83 0.52 -0.78 -34.64
N PRO A 84 1.18 -1.47 -35.60
CA PRO A 84 0.83 -1.31 -37.00
C PRO A 84 -0.59 -1.78 -37.25
N THR A 85 -1.22 -1.30 -38.32
CA THR A 85 -2.54 -1.75 -38.77
C THR A 85 -2.54 -3.26 -39.03
N GLN A 86 -3.50 -3.99 -38.45
CA GLN A 86 -3.47 -5.46 -38.37
C GLN A 86 -4.33 -6.18 -39.44
N GLY A 87 -4.80 -5.50 -40.45
CA GLY A 87 -5.68 -6.08 -41.50
C GLY A 87 -7.15 -6.21 -41.07
N ASP A 88 -7.94 -7.04 -41.79
CA ASP A 88 -9.35 -7.23 -41.49
C ASP A 88 -9.56 -8.03 -40.20
N ARG A 89 -10.34 -7.43 -39.30
CA ARG A 89 -10.67 -8.00 -37.98
C ARG A 89 -11.52 -9.24 -38.07
N LEU A 90 -12.57 -9.19 -38.87
CA LEU A 90 -13.54 -10.30 -38.98
C LEU A 90 -12.92 -11.50 -39.69
N GLU A 91 -12.15 -11.25 -40.74
CA GLU A 91 -11.41 -12.31 -41.43
C GLU A 91 -10.46 -13.04 -40.47
N TYR A 92 -9.73 -12.29 -39.66
CA TYR A 92 -8.83 -12.87 -38.66
C TYR A 92 -9.58 -13.70 -37.63
N LEU A 93 -10.63 -13.17 -37.02
CA LEU A 93 -11.42 -13.89 -36.00
C LEU A 93 -12.05 -15.18 -36.58
N ARG A 94 -12.57 -15.13 -37.81
CA ARG A 94 -13.12 -16.31 -38.51
C ARG A 94 -12.02 -17.31 -38.82
N SER A 95 -10.82 -16.89 -39.17
CA SER A 95 -9.67 -17.78 -39.40
C SER A 95 -9.26 -18.55 -38.15
N LEU A 96 -9.54 -18.01 -36.94
CA LEU A 96 -9.38 -18.71 -35.68
C LEU A 96 -10.53 -19.64 -35.30
N GLY A 97 -11.61 -19.65 -36.10
CA GLY A 97 -12.82 -20.46 -35.87
C GLY A 97 -13.89 -19.76 -35.04
N ALA A 98 -13.78 -18.45 -34.82
CA ALA A 98 -14.78 -17.70 -34.06
C ALA A 98 -16.04 -17.41 -34.92
N ASP A 99 -17.22 -17.65 -34.36
CA ASP A 99 -18.53 -17.33 -34.96
C ASP A 99 -18.88 -15.86 -34.67
N VAL A 100 -18.43 -14.96 -35.57
CA VAL A 100 -18.49 -13.51 -35.38
C VAL A 100 -19.10 -12.81 -36.61
N ASP A 101 -19.80 -11.71 -36.33
CA ASP A 101 -20.32 -10.75 -37.30
C ASP A 101 -19.91 -9.32 -36.94
N GLU A 102 -20.39 -8.32 -37.71
CA GLU A 102 -20.09 -6.91 -37.51
C GLU A 102 -20.58 -6.35 -36.16
N ASN A 103 -21.60 -6.96 -35.56
CA ASN A 103 -22.22 -6.54 -34.30
C ASN A 103 -21.59 -7.27 -33.09
N SER A 104 -20.73 -8.24 -33.32
CA SER A 104 -20.15 -9.06 -32.27
C SER A 104 -19.18 -8.26 -31.41
N VAL A 105 -19.31 -8.37 -30.08
CA VAL A 105 -18.40 -7.84 -29.07
C VAL A 105 -17.54 -8.99 -28.55
N VAL A 106 -16.23 -8.92 -28.83
CA VAL A 106 -15.31 -10.03 -28.58
C VAL A 106 -14.57 -9.83 -27.26
N VAL A 107 -14.84 -10.71 -26.30
CA VAL A 107 -14.09 -10.85 -25.06
C VAL A 107 -12.92 -11.77 -25.30
N GLY A 108 -11.71 -11.35 -24.97
CA GLY A 108 -10.50 -12.17 -25.16
C GLY A 108 -9.72 -12.41 -23.90
N ILE A 109 -9.08 -13.57 -23.84
CA ILE A 109 -8.06 -13.91 -22.86
C ILE A 109 -6.86 -14.59 -23.55
N ALA A 110 -5.64 -14.15 -23.22
CA ALA A 110 -4.42 -14.81 -23.63
C ALA A 110 -3.70 -15.41 -22.42
N ALA A 111 -3.89 -16.70 -22.17
CA ALA A 111 -3.28 -17.36 -21.03
C ALA A 111 -3.22 -18.88 -21.19
N ARG A 112 -2.31 -19.52 -20.45
CA ARG A 112 -2.23 -20.99 -20.38
C ARG A 112 -3.45 -21.56 -19.65
N MET A 113 -4.09 -22.58 -20.22
CA MET A 113 -5.27 -23.24 -19.62
C MET A 113 -4.86 -24.17 -18.47
N ASN A 114 -4.58 -23.58 -17.31
CA ASN A 114 -4.22 -24.29 -16.08
C ASN A 114 -5.09 -23.83 -14.89
N PRO A 115 -5.13 -24.60 -13.78
CA PRO A 115 -5.99 -24.28 -12.65
C PRO A 115 -5.80 -22.89 -12.04
N VAL A 116 -4.58 -22.31 -12.10
CA VAL A 116 -4.29 -20.98 -11.54
C VAL A 116 -4.98 -19.87 -12.32
N LYS A 117 -5.28 -20.09 -13.62
CA LYS A 117 -5.95 -19.10 -14.47
C LYS A 117 -7.46 -19.11 -14.33
N ASP A 118 -8.03 -20.14 -13.70
CA ASP A 118 -9.47 -20.28 -13.39
C ASP A 118 -10.39 -19.89 -14.55
N MET A 119 -10.11 -20.45 -15.72
CA MET A 119 -10.91 -20.19 -16.92
C MET A 119 -12.33 -20.78 -16.82
N ALA A 120 -12.59 -21.65 -15.85
CA ALA A 120 -13.94 -22.11 -15.55
C ALA A 120 -14.83 -20.95 -15.08
N THR A 121 -14.31 -20.07 -14.22
CA THR A 121 -14.97 -18.82 -13.83
C THR A 121 -15.22 -17.91 -15.05
N LEU A 122 -14.26 -17.85 -16.01
CA LEU A 122 -14.45 -17.07 -17.23
C LEU A 122 -15.61 -17.61 -18.08
N VAL A 123 -15.65 -18.91 -18.34
CA VAL A 123 -16.71 -19.53 -19.17
C VAL A 123 -18.09 -19.38 -18.51
N ARG A 124 -18.18 -19.55 -17.18
CA ARG A 124 -19.44 -19.33 -16.43
C ARG A 124 -19.89 -17.87 -16.47
N GLY A 125 -18.96 -16.94 -16.20
CA GLY A 125 -19.24 -15.50 -16.26
C GLY A 125 -19.61 -15.05 -17.67
N PHE A 126 -18.93 -15.56 -18.68
CA PHE A 126 -19.27 -15.32 -20.08
C PHE A 126 -20.72 -15.80 -20.42
N ALA A 127 -21.09 -17.02 -20.03
CA ALA A 127 -22.43 -17.55 -20.25
C ALA A 127 -23.50 -16.67 -19.59
N ALA A 128 -23.28 -16.24 -18.36
CA ALA A 128 -24.17 -15.32 -17.63
C ALA A 128 -24.26 -13.94 -18.30
N GLY A 129 -23.14 -13.41 -18.81
CA GLY A 129 -23.06 -12.15 -19.54
C GLY A 129 -23.74 -12.26 -20.93
N HIS A 130 -23.48 -13.34 -21.66
CA HIS A 130 -24.08 -13.61 -22.96
C HIS A 130 -25.60 -13.68 -22.89
N ALA A 131 -26.17 -14.27 -21.84
CA ALA A 131 -27.62 -14.30 -21.62
C ALA A 131 -28.23 -12.89 -21.51
N LYS A 132 -27.46 -11.88 -21.09
CA LYS A 132 -27.87 -10.46 -20.97
C LYS A 132 -27.46 -9.61 -22.17
N CYS A 133 -26.43 -10.04 -22.90
CA CYS A 133 -25.90 -9.38 -24.09
C CYS A 133 -25.54 -10.42 -25.16
N PRO A 134 -26.47 -10.82 -26.05
CA PRO A 134 -26.24 -11.87 -27.04
C PRO A 134 -25.16 -11.57 -28.08
N ARG A 135 -24.69 -10.32 -28.19
CA ARG A 135 -23.55 -9.90 -29.05
C ARG A 135 -22.21 -10.43 -28.56
N LEU A 136 -22.08 -10.81 -27.28
CA LEU A 136 -20.81 -11.25 -26.71
C LEU A 136 -20.31 -12.54 -27.39
N ARG A 137 -19.02 -12.58 -27.67
CA ARG A 137 -18.25 -13.74 -28.12
C ARG A 137 -17.01 -13.88 -27.25
N LEU A 138 -16.63 -15.11 -26.95
CA LEU A 138 -15.43 -15.38 -26.14
C LEU A 138 -14.35 -16.02 -26.99
N LEU A 139 -13.14 -15.43 -26.98
CA LEU A 139 -11.98 -15.93 -27.68
C LEU A 139 -10.88 -16.27 -26.65
N ILE A 140 -10.51 -17.55 -26.56
CA ILE A 140 -9.49 -18.06 -25.63
C ILE A 140 -8.24 -18.43 -26.42
N ALA A 141 -7.18 -17.62 -26.28
CA ALA A 141 -5.87 -17.90 -26.84
C ALA A 141 -4.96 -18.57 -25.80
N GLY A 142 -4.45 -19.73 -26.13
CA GLY A 142 -3.59 -20.54 -25.28
C GLY A 142 -3.92 -22.02 -25.37
N ASP A 143 -3.18 -22.82 -24.60
CA ASP A 143 -3.38 -24.27 -24.50
C ASP A 143 -3.07 -24.72 -23.06
N GLY A 144 -3.48 -25.94 -22.70
CA GLY A 144 -3.19 -26.49 -21.39
C GLY A 144 -4.11 -27.64 -20.97
N PRO A 145 -3.84 -28.24 -19.81
CA PRO A 145 -4.50 -29.48 -19.38
C PRO A 145 -6.01 -29.33 -19.07
N GLU A 146 -6.53 -28.10 -19.00
CA GLU A 146 -7.94 -27.87 -18.70
C GLU A 146 -8.82 -27.68 -19.95
N LYS A 147 -8.24 -27.69 -21.16
CA LYS A 147 -8.96 -27.43 -22.42
C LYS A 147 -10.23 -28.30 -22.57
N ASP A 148 -10.08 -29.62 -22.40
CA ASP A 148 -11.23 -30.54 -22.59
C ASP A 148 -12.35 -30.28 -21.58
N LYS A 149 -11.99 -29.99 -20.33
CA LYS A 149 -12.96 -29.63 -19.28
C LYS A 149 -13.68 -28.32 -19.59
N LEU A 150 -12.97 -27.33 -20.11
CA LEU A 150 -13.55 -26.03 -20.46
C LEU A 150 -14.47 -26.14 -21.68
N THR A 151 -14.11 -26.99 -22.65
CA THR A 151 -14.96 -27.29 -23.81
C THR A 151 -16.26 -27.98 -23.37
N ALA A 152 -16.18 -28.97 -22.49
CA ALA A 152 -17.34 -29.64 -21.92
C ALA A 152 -18.22 -28.67 -21.11
N LEU A 153 -17.62 -27.78 -20.34
CA LEU A 153 -18.34 -26.75 -19.57
C LEU A 153 -19.09 -25.76 -20.48
N ALA A 154 -18.46 -25.33 -21.59
CA ALA A 154 -19.12 -24.45 -22.55
C ALA A 154 -20.36 -25.12 -23.18
N ALA A 155 -20.28 -26.41 -23.51
CA ALA A 155 -21.41 -27.20 -24.00
C ALA A 155 -22.51 -27.38 -22.94
N GLU A 156 -22.15 -27.69 -21.68
CA GLU A 156 -23.08 -27.78 -20.55
C GLU A 156 -23.88 -26.48 -20.35
N LEU A 157 -23.23 -25.33 -20.54
CA LEU A 157 -23.83 -24.00 -20.40
C LEU A 157 -24.56 -23.52 -21.69
N GLY A 158 -24.52 -24.28 -22.78
CA GLY A 158 -25.16 -23.95 -24.03
C GLY A 158 -24.52 -22.80 -24.81
N VAL A 159 -23.23 -22.54 -24.59
CA VAL A 159 -22.48 -21.43 -25.23
C VAL A 159 -21.32 -21.92 -26.10
N GLU A 160 -21.29 -23.18 -26.48
CA GLU A 160 -20.20 -23.80 -27.25
C GLU A 160 -19.97 -23.12 -28.62
N ARG A 161 -20.97 -22.56 -29.25
CA ARG A 161 -20.84 -21.81 -30.51
C ARG A 161 -20.27 -20.42 -30.33
N GLN A 162 -20.47 -19.82 -29.16
CA GLN A 162 -20.01 -18.46 -28.81
C GLN A 162 -18.62 -18.42 -28.20
N VAL A 163 -18.06 -19.58 -27.80
CA VAL A 163 -16.73 -19.73 -27.23
C VAL A 163 -15.78 -20.35 -28.24
N CYS A 164 -14.78 -19.61 -28.65
CA CYS A 164 -13.73 -20.08 -29.55
C CYS A 164 -12.44 -20.35 -28.79
N PHE A 165 -11.92 -21.57 -28.89
CA PHE A 165 -10.61 -21.99 -28.39
C PHE A 165 -9.58 -21.89 -29.52
N ALA A 166 -8.94 -20.71 -29.65
CA ALA A 166 -7.99 -20.42 -30.74
C ALA A 166 -6.66 -21.20 -30.67
N GLY A 167 -6.43 -21.91 -29.56
CA GLY A 167 -5.15 -22.60 -29.34
C GLY A 167 -3.98 -21.65 -29.09
N TRP A 168 -2.77 -22.19 -29.24
CA TRP A 168 -1.54 -21.42 -29.05
C TRP A 168 -1.27 -20.49 -30.24
N ILE A 169 -1.25 -19.18 -30.00
CA ILE A 169 -0.89 -18.19 -31.03
C ILE A 169 0.61 -17.92 -30.95
N SER A 170 1.36 -18.38 -31.96
CA SER A 170 2.81 -18.16 -32.09
C SER A 170 3.09 -16.92 -32.93
N GLY A 171 3.51 -15.82 -32.26
CA GLY A 171 3.64 -14.52 -32.90
C GLY A 171 2.27 -13.86 -33.16
N GLY A 172 2.26 -12.58 -33.55
CA GLY A 172 1.02 -11.90 -33.92
C GLY A 172 0.07 -11.61 -32.75
N MET A 173 0.55 -11.51 -31.51
CA MET A 173 -0.27 -11.11 -30.37
C MET A 173 -0.89 -9.71 -30.56
N ASP A 174 -0.22 -8.83 -31.28
CA ASP A 174 -0.77 -7.52 -31.67
C ASP A 174 -2.07 -7.71 -32.50
N ARG A 175 -2.10 -8.67 -33.42
CA ARG A 175 -3.32 -9.00 -34.20
C ARG A 175 -4.43 -9.58 -33.33
N PHE A 176 -4.07 -10.39 -32.33
CA PHE A 176 -5.02 -10.92 -31.36
C PHE A 176 -5.67 -9.80 -30.57
N TYR A 177 -4.87 -8.95 -29.89
CA TYR A 177 -5.42 -7.86 -29.07
C TYR A 177 -6.19 -6.83 -29.90
N SER A 178 -5.71 -6.48 -31.11
CA SER A 178 -6.42 -5.55 -32.00
C SER A 178 -7.81 -6.04 -32.44
N ALA A 179 -8.06 -7.35 -32.37
CA ALA A 179 -9.32 -7.95 -32.74
C ALA A 179 -10.34 -8.03 -31.59
N LEU A 180 -9.93 -7.71 -30.37
CA LEU A 180 -10.79 -7.75 -29.19
C LEU A 180 -11.51 -6.42 -28.95
N ASP A 181 -12.58 -6.47 -28.15
CA ASP A 181 -13.28 -5.32 -27.59
C ASP A 181 -13.12 -5.25 -26.06
N ILE A 182 -12.99 -6.42 -25.42
CA ILE A 182 -12.86 -6.55 -23.97
C ILE A 182 -11.70 -7.52 -23.67
N ASN A 183 -10.78 -7.12 -22.82
CA ASN A 183 -9.73 -8.00 -22.29
C ASN A 183 -10.15 -8.56 -20.93
N ALA A 184 -10.07 -9.87 -20.74
CA ALA A 184 -10.48 -10.53 -19.51
C ALA A 184 -9.33 -11.31 -18.85
N LEU A 185 -9.30 -11.37 -17.52
CA LEU A 185 -8.38 -12.22 -16.77
C LEU A 185 -9.03 -12.70 -15.47
N THR A 186 -9.08 -14.02 -15.26
CA THR A 186 -9.80 -14.66 -14.14
C THR A 186 -8.88 -15.36 -13.13
N SER A 187 -7.59 -15.08 -13.17
CA SER A 187 -6.58 -15.80 -12.40
C SER A 187 -6.81 -15.76 -10.88
N LEU A 188 -6.53 -16.87 -10.21
CA LEU A 188 -6.52 -16.98 -8.75
C LEU A 188 -5.29 -16.32 -8.10
N SER A 189 -4.21 -16.15 -8.88
CA SER A 189 -2.96 -15.55 -8.43
C SER A 189 -2.19 -14.96 -9.60
N GLU A 190 -1.79 -13.71 -9.44
CA GLU A 190 -0.93 -12.98 -10.37
C GLU A 190 0.11 -12.15 -9.61
N THR A 191 1.23 -11.90 -10.24
CA THR A 191 2.21 -10.94 -9.74
C THR A 191 2.00 -9.56 -10.38
N PHE A 192 2.18 -9.47 -11.68
CA PHE A 192 1.81 -8.33 -12.53
C PHE A 192 1.73 -8.86 -13.99
N PRO A 193 0.54 -9.18 -14.48
CA PRO A 193 0.38 -9.92 -15.74
C PRO A 193 0.56 -9.01 -16.97
N TYR A 194 1.41 -9.42 -17.89
CA TYR A 194 1.60 -8.73 -19.19
C TYR A 194 0.31 -8.65 -20.01
N ALA A 195 -0.54 -9.68 -19.94
CA ALA A 195 -1.80 -9.72 -20.72
C ALA A 195 -2.71 -8.50 -20.49
N LEU A 196 -2.67 -7.90 -19.29
CA LEU A 196 -3.45 -6.69 -19.00
C LEU A 196 -2.81 -5.42 -19.57
N THR A 197 -1.49 -5.28 -19.47
CA THR A 197 -0.78 -4.14 -20.07
C THR A 197 -0.74 -4.24 -21.59
N GLU A 198 -0.65 -5.44 -22.15
CA GLU A 198 -0.79 -5.68 -23.59
C GLU A 198 -2.19 -5.30 -24.09
N GLY A 199 -3.26 -5.71 -23.38
CA GLY A 199 -4.63 -5.25 -23.67
C GLY A 199 -4.79 -3.73 -23.56
N ALA A 200 -4.20 -3.12 -22.54
CA ALA A 200 -4.22 -1.66 -22.36
C ALA A 200 -3.58 -0.91 -23.55
N ARG A 201 -2.50 -1.46 -24.15
CA ARG A 201 -1.86 -0.87 -25.34
C ARG A 201 -2.82 -0.72 -26.52
N PHE A 202 -3.86 -1.57 -26.59
CA PHE A 202 -4.90 -1.56 -27.62
C PHE A 202 -6.19 -0.85 -27.16
N HIS A 203 -6.13 -0.09 -26.07
CA HIS A 203 -7.27 0.66 -25.50
C HIS A 203 -8.47 -0.26 -25.16
N LEU A 204 -8.22 -1.51 -24.79
CA LEU A 204 -9.29 -2.46 -24.48
C LEU A 204 -9.87 -2.19 -23.09
N ALA A 205 -11.19 -2.15 -23.01
CA ALA A 205 -11.86 -2.24 -21.71
C ALA A 205 -11.45 -3.55 -21.04
N THR A 206 -11.10 -3.49 -19.76
CA THR A 206 -10.53 -4.66 -19.07
C THR A 206 -11.35 -5.03 -17.84
N VAL A 207 -11.62 -6.34 -17.68
CA VAL A 207 -12.22 -6.92 -16.50
C VAL A 207 -11.31 -8.01 -15.92
N SER A 208 -10.99 -7.96 -14.63
CA SER A 208 -10.03 -8.88 -14.04
C SER A 208 -10.33 -9.20 -12.58
N THR A 209 -9.78 -10.32 -12.11
CA THR A 209 -9.77 -10.62 -10.67
C THR A 209 -8.87 -9.65 -9.89
N ALA A 210 -9.30 -9.28 -8.69
CA ALA A 210 -8.58 -8.37 -7.78
C ALA A 210 -7.46 -9.09 -7.03
N VAL A 211 -6.44 -9.63 -7.73
CA VAL A 211 -5.35 -10.41 -7.13
C VAL A 211 -3.97 -9.85 -7.43
N GLY A 212 -3.05 -10.01 -6.48
CA GLY A 212 -1.63 -9.66 -6.65
C GLY A 212 -1.40 -8.19 -7.01
N GLY A 213 -0.70 -7.96 -8.12
CA GLY A 213 -0.40 -6.61 -8.62
C GLY A 213 -1.49 -5.97 -9.49
N ILE A 214 -2.61 -6.66 -9.77
CA ILE A 214 -3.66 -6.16 -10.65
C ILE A 214 -4.33 -4.88 -10.12
N PRO A 215 -4.65 -4.75 -8.80
CA PRO A 215 -5.24 -3.52 -8.26
C PRO A 215 -4.33 -2.27 -8.32
N TYR A 216 -3.05 -2.42 -8.68
CA TYR A 216 -2.18 -1.26 -8.96
C TYR A 216 -2.33 -0.76 -10.40
N LEU A 217 -2.79 -1.61 -11.31
CA LEU A 217 -3.06 -1.25 -12.70
C LEU A 217 -4.49 -0.80 -12.91
N ILE A 218 -5.46 -1.53 -12.35
CA ILE A 218 -6.89 -1.29 -12.54
C ILE A 218 -7.47 -0.63 -11.31
N ASP A 219 -8.06 0.54 -11.49
CA ASP A 219 -8.89 1.24 -10.51
C ASP A 219 -10.35 0.96 -10.83
N GLN A 220 -11.08 0.38 -9.86
CA GLN A 220 -12.47 -0.02 -10.02
C GLN A 220 -13.35 1.13 -10.50
N ASP A 221 -14.15 0.90 -11.55
CA ASP A 221 -15.10 1.84 -12.19
C ASP A 221 -14.44 3.06 -12.88
N VAL A 222 -13.12 3.25 -12.75
CA VAL A 222 -12.38 4.36 -13.33
C VAL A 222 -11.75 3.98 -14.66
N ASN A 223 -10.99 2.88 -14.69
CA ASN A 223 -10.26 2.41 -15.87
C ASN A 223 -10.44 0.91 -16.16
N GLY A 224 -11.35 0.25 -15.46
CA GLY A 224 -11.68 -1.16 -15.64
C GLY A 224 -12.54 -1.70 -14.51
N TYR A 225 -12.82 -2.99 -14.56
CA TYR A 225 -13.59 -3.67 -13.53
C TYR A 225 -12.78 -4.74 -12.83
N LEU A 226 -12.94 -4.82 -11.51
CA LEU A 226 -12.31 -5.81 -10.64
C LEU A 226 -13.39 -6.64 -9.93
N PHE A 227 -13.23 -7.96 -9.93
CA PHE A 227 -14.10 -8.86 -9.20
C PHE A 227 -13.29 -9.84 -8.32
N GLN A 228 -13.95 -10.48 -7.37
CA GLN A 228 -13.28 -11.46 -6.49
C GLN A 228 -13.07 -12.79 -7.23
N PRO A 229 -11.96 -13.52 -6.97
CA PRO A 229 -11.73 -14.83 -7.55
C PRO A 229 -12.93 -15.77 -7.36
N GLY A 230 -13.36 -16.44 -8.44
CA GLY A 230 -14.51 -17.34 -8.43
C GLY A 230 -15.89 -16.68 -8.56
N ASP A 231 -15.99 -15.35 -8.48
CA ASP A 231 -17.26 -14.62 -8.63
C ASP A 231 -17.63 -14.43 -10.11
N TRP A 232 -18.08 -15.53 -10.73
CA TRP A 232 -18.54 -15.52 -12.12
C TRP A 232 -19.80 -14.67 -12.35
N GLN A 233 -20.60 -14.40 -11.31
CA GLN A 233 -21.79 -13.57 -11.41
C GLN A 233 -21.44 -12.09 -11.56
N ALA A 234 -20.51 -11.59 -10.76
CA ALA A 234 -19.96 -10.24 -10.93
C ALA A 234 -19.33 -10.10 -12.32
N LEU A 235 -18.46 -11.03 -12.73
CA LEU A 235 -17.87 -11.04 -14.06
C LEU A 235 -18.93 -11.00 -15.16
N GLY A 236 -20.00 -11.78 -15.04
CA GLY A 236 -21.10 -11.81 -16.03
C GLY A 236 -21.84 -10.48 -16.13
N ASN A 237 -22.04 -9.78 -15.01
CA ASN A 237 -22.63 -8.44 -14.97
C ASN A 237 -21.72 -7.41 -15.66
N ASP A 238 -20.44 -7.45 -15.35
CA ASP A 238 -19.43 -6.54 -15.91
C ASP A 238 -19.29 -6.73 -17.43
N LEU A 239 -19.23 -7.98 -17.89
CA LEU A 239 -19.20 -8.31 -19.32
C LEU A 239 -20.48 -7.85 -20.05
N ALA A 240 -21.65 -8.00 -19.43
CA ALA A 240 -22.92 -7.54 -20.02
C ALA A 240 -22.96 -6.00 -20.08
N ALA A 241 -22.52 -5.30 -19.05
CA ALA A 241 -22.43 -3.84 -19.03
C ALA A 241 -21.51 -3.34 -20.15
N LEU A 242 -20.29 -3.88 -20.23
CA LEU A 242 -19.35 -3.57 -21.29
C LEU A 242 -19.85 -3.99 -22.68
N GLY A 243 -20.56 -5.11 -22.77
CA GLY A 243 -21.12 -5.60 -24.04
C GLY A 243 -22.18 -4.66 -24.60
N ASN A 244 -22.99 -4.04 -23.77
CA ASN A 244 -24.14 -3.22 -24.19
C ASN A 244 -23.80 -1.72 -24.35
N ASP A 245 -22.62 -1.24 -23.87
CA ASP A 245 -22.27 0.17 -23.88
C ASP A 245 -20.87 0.39 -24.52
N ASP A 246 -20.88 0.82 -25.77
CA ASP A 246 -19.67 1.08 -26.56
C ASP A 246 -18.88 2.30 -26.04
N GLU A 247 -19.58 3.32 -25.54
CA GLU A 247 -18.96 4.52 -24.95
C GLU A 247 -18.25 4.19 -23.64
N LEU A 248 -18.88 3.37 -22.80
CA LEU A 248 -18.28 2.88 -21.55
C LEU A 248 -17.00 2.09 -21.83
N ARG A 249 -17.02 1.17 -22.84
CA ARG A 249 -15.81 0.43 -23.25
C ARG A 249 -14.69 1.36 -23.66
N ARG A 250 -15.00 2.32 -24.54
CA ARG A 250 -14.02 3.29 -25.03
C ARG A 250 -13.43 4.11 -23.88
N ARG A 251 -14.27 4.65 -23.00
CA ARG A 251 -13.84 5.48 -21.86
C ARG A 251 -12.93 4.73 -20.89
N LEU A 252 -13.29 3.49 -20.52
CA LEU A 252 -12.47 2.69 -19.59
C LEU A 252 -11.15 2.27 -20.24
N GLY A 253 -11.16 1.88 -21.51
CA GLY A 253 -9.97 1.50 -22.26
C GLY A 253 -8.97 2.67 -22.40
N GLU A 254 -9.46 3.88 -22.73
CA GLU A 254 -8.65 5.09 -22.80
C GLU A 254 -7.98 5.41 -21.44
N LYS A 255 -8.76 5.36 -20.36
CA LYS A 255 -8.23 5.62 -19.02
C LYS A 255 -7.20 4.57 -18.58
N LEU A 256 -7.40 3.32 -18.95
CA LEU A 256 -6.43 2.26 -18.69
C LEU A 256 -5.14 2.48 -19.48
N TYR A 257 -5.25 2.85 -20.75
CA TYR A 257 -4.10 3.21 -21.60
C TYR A 257 -3.31 4.39 -21.01
N GLU A 258 -3.98 5.48 -20.61
CA GLU A 258 -3.34 6.65 -20.00
C GLU A 258 -2.50 6.25 -18.78
N LYS A 259 -3.06 5.45 -17.88
CA LYS A 259 -2.35 4.97 -16.69
C LYS A 259 -1.21 4.00 -17.06
N ALA A 260 -1.50 3.03 -17.90
CA ALA A 260 -0.54 1.99 -18.27
C ALA A 260 0.67 2.55 -19.03
N SER A 261 0.45 3.43 -20.01
CA SER A 261 1.53 4.02 -20.83
C SER A 261 2.45 4.95 -20.03
N THR A 262 1.92 5.63 -19.01
CA THR A 262 2.71 6.53 -18.16
C THR A 262 3.46 5.79 -17.05
N GLN A 263 2.82 4.82 -16.39
CA GLN A 263 3.38 4.18 -15.20
C GLN A 263 4.08 2.85 -15.50
N PHE A 264 3.66 2.13 -16.55
CA PHE A 264 4.12 0.77 -16.86
C PHE A 264 4.73 0.64 -18.26
N SER A 265 5.33 1.73 -18.77
CA SER A 265 6.11 1.69 -20.02
C SER A 265 7.47 1.04 -19.81
N ILE A 266 8.04 0.45 -20.87
CA ILE A 266 9.39 -0.13 -20.84
C ILE A 266 10.45 0.91 -20.49
N GLN A 267 10.28 2.17 -20.93
CA GLN A 267 11.16 3.29 -20.60
C GLN A 267 11.17 3.56 -19.10
N LYS A 268 9.98 3.56 -18.47
CA LYS A 268 9.85 3.71 -17.03
C LYS A 268 10.50 2.55 -16.27
N THR A 269 10.28 1.32 -16.71
CA THR A 269 10.89 0.11 -16.14
C THR A 269 12.40 0.19 -16.20
N VAL A 270 12.99 0.50 -17.36
CA VAL A 270 14.45 0.58 -17.54
C VAL A 270 15.04 1.70 -16.70
N SER A 271 14.44 2.91 -16.69
CA SER A 271 14.93 4.03 -15.87
C SER A 271 14.91 3.71 -14.38
N THR A 272 13.84 3.08 -13.90
CA THR A 272 13.72 2.63 -12.51
C THR A 272 14.78 1.57 -12.19
N GLN A 273 15.01 0.62 -13.08
CA GLN A 273 16.03 -0.43 -12.90
C GLN A 273 17.43 0.15 -12.77
N LEU A 274 17.78 1.12 -13.61
CA LEU A 274 19.08 1.80 -13.53
C LEU A 274 19.25 2.58 -12.21
N GLN A 275 18.20 3.26 -11.74
CA GLN A 275 18.19 3.93 -10.44
C GLN A 275 18.40 2.92 -9.30
N ILE A 276 17.74 1.77 -9.34
CA ILE A 276 17.91 0.70 -8.34
C ILE A 276 19.34 0.16 -8.36
N TYR A 277 19.92 -0.09 -9.51
CA TYR A 277 21.31 -0.55 -9.61
C TYR A 277 22.28 0.49 -9.04
N ALA A 278 22.08 1.77 -9.34
CA ALA A 278 22.86 2.84 -8.74
C ALA A 278 22.72 2.87 -7.21
N SER A 279 21.51 2.72 -6.68
CA SER A 279 21.24 2.60 -5.24
C SER A 279 21.97 1.40 -4.62
N ILE A 280 21.87 0.23 -5.24
CA ILE A 280 22.55 -0.99 -4.76
C ILE A 280 24.07 -0.79 -4.70
N LEU A 281 24.67 -0.15 -5.69
CA LEU A 281 26.10 0.12 -5.72
C LEU A 281 26.53 1.11 -4.64
N ARG A 282 25.76 2.19 -4.41
CA ARG A 282 26.00 3.13 -3.31
C ARG A 282 25.93 2.44 -1.96
N ARG A 283 24.89 1.65 -1.72
CA ARG A 283 24.72 0.85 -0.47
C ARG A 283 25.82 -0.19 -0.29
N HIS A 284 26.31 -0.79 -1.35
CA HIS A 284 27.41 -1.75 -1.29
C HIS A 284 28.71 -1.09 -0.86
N ARG A 285 29.03 0.08 -1.43
CA ARG A 285 30.22 0.87 -1.04
C ARG A 285 30.19 1.31 0.42
N ARG A 286 29.01 1.66 0.95
CA ARG A 286 28.83 2.04 2.35
C ARG A 286 29.07 0.91 3.34
N ARG A 287 28.82 -0.32 2.98
CA ARG A 287 29.02 -1.49 3.86
C ARG A 287 30.45 -1.61 4.38
N SER A 288 31.41 -0.93 3.80
CA SER A 288 32.80 -0.88 4.25
C SER A 288 33.04 0.13 5.38
N SER A 289 32.09 1.03 5.69
CA SER A 289 32.22 1.98 6.80
C SER A 289 31.72 1.39 8.11
N ALA A 290 32.44 1.62 9.21
CA ALA A 290 32.22 0.97 10.50
C ALA A 290 30.85 1.31 11.14
N ARG A 291 30.27 2.50 10.84
CA ARG A 291 28.98 2.94 11.40
C ARG A 291 28.26 3.82 10.38
N ASP A 292 26.96 3.54 10.16
CA ASP A 292 26.15 4.30 9.21
C ASP A 292 24.66 4.19 9.51
N GLY A 293 23.89 5.23 9.15
CA GLY A 293 22.45 5.25 9.25
C GLY A 293 21.88 5.80 10.55
N VAL A 294 20.57 5.59 10.70
CA VAL A 294 19.72 6.19 11.72
C VAL A 294 18.93 5.13 12.47
N VAL A 295 18.80 5.29 13.77
CA VAL A 295 17.83 4.57 14.60
C VAL A 295 16.77 5.53 15.10
N ILE A 296 15.49 5.16 14.96
CA ILE A 296 14.35 5.99 15.30
C ILE A 296 13.53 5.32 16.40
N CYS A 297 13.28 6.01 17.49
CA CYS A 297 12.51 5.55 18.64
C CYS A 297 11.33 6.50 18.90
N GLY A 298 10.14 5.95 18.99
CA GLY A 298 8.91 6.68 19.28
C GLY A 298 7.76 5.75 19.69
N ALA A 299 6.53 6.24 19.65
CA ALA A 299 5.35 5.46 20.05
C ALA A 299 4.74 4.64 18.89
N TYR A 300 5.55 4.21 17.95
CA TYR A 300 5.16 3.64 16.65
C TYR A 300 4.59 2.21 16.70
N GLY A 301 3.76 1.89 15.70
CA GLY A 301 3.15 0.57 15.56
C GLY A 301 2.07 0.29 16.60
N ARG A 302 1.34 1.31 17.04
CA ARG A 302 0.23 1.19 17.98
C ARG A 302 -1.14 1.42 17.34
N GLY A 303 -1.16 1.79 16.05
CA GLY A 303 -2.38 2.16 15.34
C GLY A 303 -2.87 3.58 15.67
N ASN A 304 -1.95 4.45 16.11
CA ASN A 304 -2.18 5.89 16.26
C ASN A 304 -1.62 6.61 15.04
N ALA A 305 -2.50 7.07 14.16
CA ALA A 305 -2.12 7.73 12.92
C ALA A 305 -1.27 8.99 13.13
N GLY A 306 -1.41 9.68 14.27
CA GLY A 306 -0.58 10.83 14.58
C GLY A 306 0.89 10.47 14.84
N ASP A 307 1.14 9.45 15.67
CA ASP A 307 2.51 8.97 15.90
C ASP A 307 3.11 8.38 14.63
N ASP A 308 2.30 7.65 13.85
CA ASP A 308 2.73 7.04 12.59
C ASP A 308 3.00 8.12 11.51
N ALA A 309 2.23 9.22 11.48
CA ALA A 309 2.47 10.39 10.63
C ALA A 309 3.84 11.07 10.93
N ILE A 310 4.18 11.23 12.21
CA ILE A 310 5.49 11.76 12.58
C ILE A 310 6.61 10.83 12.09
N LEU A 311 6.44 9.51 12.21
CA LEU A 311 7.41 8.56 11.67
C LEU A 311 7.54 8.72 10.14
N GLU A 312 6.42 8.82 9.44
CA GLU A 312 6.38 9.00 7.99
C GLU A 312 7.11 10.28 7.57
N ALA A 313 6.85 11.40 8.24
CA ALA A 313 7.55 12.66 8.01
C ALA A 313 9.07 12.54 8.24
N ILE A 314 9.50 11.93 9.34
CA ILE A 314 10.92 11.69 9.61
C ILE A 314 11.55 10.83 8.51
N LEU A 315 10.87 9.78 8.07
CA LEU A 315 11.35 8.91 7.00
C LEU A 315 11.46 9.62 5.65
N GLN A 316 10.48 10.48 5.33
CA GLN A 316 10.49 11.31 4.13
C GLN A 316 11.69 12.25 4.14
N GLU A 317 11.93 12.98 5.23
CA GLU A 317 13.07 13.87 5.38
C GLU A 317 14.41 13.12 5.32
N MET A 318 14.55 12.01 6.03
CA MET A 318 15.77 11.21 5.97
C MET A 318 16.07 10.70 4.55
N ARG A 319 15.05 10.32 3.80
CA ARG A 319 15.19 9.85 2.41
C ARG A 319 15.42 10.98 1.42
N SER A 320 14.94 12.19 1.68
CA SER A 320 15.24 13.36 0.86
C SER A 320 16.72 13.75 0.95
N ILE A 321 17.30 13.64 2.15
CA ILE A 321 18.74 13.87 2.39
C ILE A 321 19.57 12.75 1.76
N ASP A 322 19.14 11.51 1.94
CA ASP A 322 19.85 10.33 1.46
C ASP A 322 18.89 9.15 1.23
N PRO A 323 18.50 8.91 -0.03
CA PRO A 323 17.57 7.82 -0.39
C PRO A 323 18.04 6.42 0.03
N ASP A 324 19.35 6.26 0.22
CA ASP A 324 19.98 4.98 0.55
C ASP A 324 20.31 4.83 2.04
N MET A 325 19.89 5.78 2.87
CA MET A 325 20.19 5.78 4.30
C MET A 325 19.66 4.51 4.98
N PRO A 326 20.50 3.78 5.72
CA PRO A 326 20.05 2.66 6.54
C PRO A 326 19.22 3.17 7.72
N ILE A 327 17.94 2.80 7.78
CA ILE A 327 17.03 3.22 8.85
C ILE A 327 16.52 2.00 9.61
N THR A 328 16.57 2.08 10.96
CA THR A 328 16.00 1.08 11.86
C THR A 328 15.02 1.74 12.81
N VAL A 329 13.79 1.27 12.85
CA VAL A 329 12.70 1.80 13.69
C VAL A 329 12.41 0.84 14.85
N LEU A 330 12.29 1.39 16.05
CA LEU A 330 11.77 0.66 17.20
C LEU A 330 10.24 0.72 17.17
N SER A 331 9.59 -0.41 17.03
CA SER A 331 8.14 -0.51 16.86
C SER A 331 7.51 -1.54 17.80
N LYS A 332 6.25 -1.33 18.17
CA LYS A 332 5.42 -2.34 18.86
C LYS A 332 4.94 -3.42 17.87
N ASP A 333 4.70 -3.05 16.62
CA ASP A 333 4.42 -3.97 15.53
C ASP A 333 5.46 -3.83 14.40
N PRO A 334 6.60 -4.53 14.51
CA PRO A 334 7.64 -4.48 13.47
C PRO A 334 7.18 -5.03 12.11
N ARG A 335 6.17 -5.91 12.10
CA ARG A 335 5.65 -6.47 10.84
C ARG A 335 4.94 -5.39 10.04
N SER A 336 3.98 -4.72 10.64
CA SER A 336 3.29 -3.60 10.01
C SER A 336 4.28 -2.50 9.60
N THR A 337 5.16 -2.06 10.50
CA THR A 337 6.17 -1.03 10.21
C THR A 337 7.07 -1.38 9.01
N ARG A 338 7.48 -2.64 8.87
CA ARG A 338 8.26 -3.10 7.71
C ARG A 338 7.48 -3.09 6.42
N LEU A 339 6.20 -3.48 6.47
CA LEU A 339 5.32 -3.49 5.30
C LEU A 339 5.01 -2.07 4.83
N THR A 340 4.63 -1.19 5.74
CA THR A 340 4.22 0.18 5.41
C THR A 340 5.41 1.03 4.95
N TYR A 341 6.53 1.00 5.67
CA TYR A 341 7.62 1.97 5.48
C TYR A 341 8.86 1.41 4.78
N ARG A 342 8.91 0.11 4.49
CA ARG A 342 10.07 -0.56 3.83
C ARG A 342 11.41 -0.31 4.54
N VAL A 343 11.41 -0.26 5.87
CA VAL A 343 12.57 -0.07 6.72
C VAL A 343 12.85 -1.30 7.59
N ARG A 344 14.01 -1.35 8.23
CA ARG A 344 14.23 -2.29 9.33
C ARG A 344 13.35 -1.89 10.50
N ALA A 345 12.70 -2.86 11.11
CA ALA A 345 11.94 -2.63 12.33
C ALA A 345 12.26 -3.70 13.38
N VAL A 346 12.48 -3.26 14.61
CA VAL A 346 12.81 -4.08 15.76
C VAL A 346 11.73 -3.95 16.82
N HIS A 347 11.31 -5.07 17.39
CA HIS A 347 10.33 -5.04 18.49
C HIS A 347 10.97 -4.47 19.76
N ARG A 348 10.24 -3.61 20.46
CA ARG A 348 10.73 -2.92 21.68
C ARG A 348 11.24 -3.84 22.78
N SER A 349 10.85 -5.12 22.81
CA SER A 349 11.36 -6.13 23.76
C SER A 349 12.60 -6.87 23.27
N ASN A 350 13.01 -6.69 22.02
CA ASN A 350 14.24 -7.28 21.49
C ASN A 350 15.44 -6.36 21.74
N PHE A 351 15.87 -6.30 22.98
CA PHE A 351 16.96 -5.42 23.44
C PHE A 351 18.27 -5.66 22.69
N LEU A 352 18.62 -6.92 22.41
CA LEU A 352 19.86 -7.26 21.72
C LEU A 352 19.88 -6.68 20.29
N ALA A 353 18.85 -6.91 19.50
CA ALA A 353 18.75 -6.38 18.14
C ALA A 353 18.71 -4.85 18.13
N TRP A 354 18.04 -4.24 19.11
CA TRP A 354 17.96 -2.79 19.25
C TRP A 354 19.31 -2.17 19.62
N HIS A 355 20.00 -2.71 20.61
CA HIS A 355 21.34 -2.25 20.96
C HIS A 355 22.33 -2.42 19.80
N THR A 356 22.27 -3.55 19.09
CA THR A 356 23.10 -3.77 17.89
C THR A 356 22.80 -2.70 16.81
N ALA A 357 21.55 -2.32 16.63
CA ALA A 357 21.19 -1.24 15.70
C ALA A 357 21.82 0.10 16.12
N MET A 358 21.73 0.47 17.42
CA MET A 358 22.37 1.69 17.93
C MET A 358 23.89 1.69 17.76
N TRP A 359 24.58 0.55 17.99
CA TRP A 359 26.04 0.45 17.82
C TRP A 359 26.47 0.62 16.36
N ASN A 360 25.62 0.24 15.40
CA ASN A 360 25.92 0.32 13.98
C ASN A 360 25.45 1.64 13.33
N SER A 361 24.78 2.52 14.08
CA SER A 361 24.24 3.78 13.58
C SER A 361 25.04 4.99 14.05
N ARG A 362 24.88 6.12 13.35
CA ARG A 362 25.50 7.42 13.70
C ARG A 362 24.54 8.37 14.39
N LEU A 363 23.26 8.27 14.07
CA LEU A 363 22.22 9.15 14.57
C LEU A 363 21.14 8.34 15.28
N TYR A 364 20.71 8.82 16.43
CA TYR A 364 19.54 8.37 17.14
C TYR A 364 18.51 9.51 17.15
N ILE A 365 17.31 9.23 16.70
CA ILE A 365 16.17 10.15 16.73
C ILE A 365 15.17 9.65 17.77
N ASN A 366 14.95 10.44 18.82
CA ASN A 366 13.80 10.31 19.69
C ASN A 366 12.67 11.12 19.07
N GLY A 367 11.83 10.46 18.28
CA GLY A 367 10.96 11.13 17.31
C GLY A 367 9.54 11.27 17.78
N GLY A 368 9.08 12.49 17.81
CA GLY A 368 7.69 12.95 17.83
C GLY A 368 6.84 12.58 19.03
N GLY A 369 5.75 13.29 19.17
CA GLY A 369 4.81 13.10 20.26
C GLY A 369 5.32 13.60 21.62
N SER A 370 4.47 13.55 22.64
CA SER A 370 4.83 13.90 24.02
C SER A 370 5.39 12.68 24.75
N LEU A 371 6.63 12.29 24.40
CA LEU A 371 7.28 11.09 24.95
C LEU A 371 7.86 11.30 26.34
N ILE A 372 8.31 12.52 26.64
CA ILE A 372 8.87 12.92 27.95
C ILE A 372 7.77 13.49 28.82
N GLN A 373 7.00 12.61 29.44
CA GLN A 373 5.89 12.93 30.35
C GLN A 373 5.63 11.76 31.31
N ASP A 374 5.03 11.99 32.47
CA ASP A 374 4.76 10.96 33.48
C ASP A 374 3.28 10.79 33.86
N VAL A 375 2.38 11.53 33.20
CA VAL A 375 0.94 11.50 33.46
C VAL A 375 0.31 10.19 32.97
N THR A 376 0.65 9.74 31.77
CA THR A 376 0.06 8.50 31.20
C THR A 376 0.80 7.27 31.68
N SER A 377 2.14 7.31 31.78
CA SER A 377 2.94 6.16 32.23
C SER A 377 4.36 6.55 32.66
N ARG A 378 4.70 6.31 33.92
CA ARG A 378 6.07 6.43 34.44
C ARG A 378 7.06 5.49 33.73
N ARG A 379 6.62 4.25 33.39
CA ARG A 379 7.43 3.27 32.66
C ARG A 379 7.80 3.78 31.28
N SER A 380 6.91 4.54 30.64
CA SER A 380 7.16 5.16 29.32
C SER A 380 8.27 6.20 29.41
N LEU A 381 8.20 7.13 30.38
CA LEU A 381 9.25 8.12 30.60
C LEU A 381 10.64 7.46 30.79
N TRP A 382 10.71 6.48 31.67
CA TRP A 382 11.97 5.77 31.96
C TRP A 382 12.51 5.03 30.73
N PHE A 383 11.60 4.45 29.93
CA PHE A 383 11.97 3.76 28.70
C PHE A 383 12.66 4.72 27.71
N TYR A 384 12.09 5.89 27.45
CA TYR A 384 12.67 6.86 26.51
C TYR A 384 13.98 7.44 27.04
N LEU A 385 14.05 7.82 28.31
CA LEU A 385 15.28 8.32 28.93
C LEU A 385 16.41 7.27 28.91
N ALA A 386 16.09 6.00 29.15
CA ALA A 386 17.06 4.91 29.07
C ALA A 386 17.60 4.70 27.64
N ASN A 387 16.73 4.81 26.62
CA ASN A 387 17.15 4.71 25.22
C ASN A 387 18.03 5.89 24.78
N ILE A 388 17.70 7.13 25.16
CA ILE A 388 18.54 8.33 24.94
C ILE A 388 19.95 8.09 25.51
N ARG A 389 20.03 7.66 26.78
CA ARG A 389 21.32 7.35 27.43
C ARG A 389 22.07 6.23 26.73
N ALA A 390 21.38 5.15 26.32
CA ALA A 390 21.99 4.01 25.64
C ALA A 390 22.53 4.41 24.27
N ALA A 391 21.78 5.18 23.49
CA ALA A 391 22.16 5.66 22.18
C ALA A 391 23.42 6.54 22.23
N LYS A 392 23.49 7.49 23.16
CA LYS A 392 24.67 8.32 23.34
C LYS A 392 25.91 7.51 23.78
N ARG A 393 25.73 6.53 24.66
CA ARG A 393 26.80 5.61 25.07
C ARG A 393 27.28 4.71 23.95
N ALA A 394 26.38 4.34 23.04
CA ALA A 394 26.72 3.64 21.80
C ALA A 394 27.42 4.56 20.77
N GLY A 395 27.63 5.86 21.10
CA GLY A 395 28.36 6.85 20.29
C GLY A 395 27.51 7.49 19.19
N ASN A 396 26.18 7.47 19.30
CA ASN A 396 25.31 8.20 18.37
C ASN A 396 25.27 9.70 18.70
N ARG A 397 25.07 10.54 17.70
CA ARG A 397 24.46 11.84 17.89
C ARG A 397 23.00 11.63 18.25
N VAL A 398 22.50 12.35 19.26
CA VAL A 398 21.14 12.15 19.81
C VAL A 398 20.30 13.39 19.55
N GLN A 399 19.22 13.22 18.83
CA GLN A 399 18.26 14.27 18.54
C GLN A 399 16.88 13.90 19.09
N MET A 400 16.23 14.84 19.77
CA MET A 400 14.81 14.81 20.04
C MET A 400 14.10 15.65 18.96
N TYR A 401 13.25 15.03 18.15
CA TYR A 401 12.75 15.62 16.91
C TYR A 401 11.25 15.83 16.94
N GLY A 402 10.79 17.10 16.77
CA GLY A 402 9.39 17.47 16.75
C GLY A 402 8.65 17.08 18.03
N CYS A 403 9.31 17.21 19.18
CA CYS A 403 8.80 16.71 20.44
C CYS A 403 7.84 17.71 21.13
N GLY A 404 6.77 17.18 21.76
CA GLY A 404 6.13 17.81 22.89
C GLY A 404 6.80 17.36 24.20
N ILE A 405 6.95 18.23 25.16
CA ILE A 405 7.53 17.93 26.46
C ILE A 405 6.50 18.18 27.55
N GLY A 406 6.40 17.23 28.47
CA GLY A 406 5.58 17.35 29.66
C GLY A 406 4.10 17.01 29.48
N PRO A 407 3.29 17.24 30.52
CA PRO A 407 3.81 17.62 31.85
C PRO A 407 4.55 16.47 32.54
N VAL A 408 5.66 16.82 33.22
CA VAL A 408 6.38 15.93 34.14
C VAL A 408 6.07 16.39 35.55
N THR A 409 5.20 15.66 36.25
CA THR A 409 4.56 16.14 37.49
C THR A 409 5.38 15.90 38.74
N ARG A 410 6.29 14.91 38.74
CA ARG A 410 7.08 14.54 39.92
C ARG A 410 8.45 15.18 39.89
N GLU A 411 8.87 15.81 40.98
CA GLU A 411 10.18 16.46 41.09
C GLU A 411 11.36 15.48 40.82
N SER A 412 11.27 14.25 41.32
CA SER A 412 12.27 13.23 41.04
C SER A 412 12.37 12.85 39.57
N HIS A 413 11.24 12.89 38.83
CA HIS A 413 11.23 12.63 37.39
C HIS A 413 11.73 13.85 36.60
N ARG A 414 11.41 15.07 37.02
CA ARG A 414 11.92 16.33 36.46
C ARG A 414 13.45 16.35 36.54
N SER A 415 13.99 16.12 37.73
CA SER A 415 15.44 16.08 37.99
C SER A 415 16.14 14.98 37.17
N LEU A 416 15.55 13.78 37.08
CA LEU A 416 16.07 12.69 36.27
C LEU A 416 16.05 13.02 34.77
N ALA A 417 14.93 13.56 34.25
CA ALA A 417 14.80 13.96 32.87
C ALA A 417 15.82 15.05 32.50
N ALA A 418 15.90 16.11 33.28
CA ALA A 418 16.88 17.17 33.07
C ALA A 418 18.34 16.65 33.07
N LYS A 419 18.70 15.79 34.04
CA LYS A 419 20.03 15.17 34.08
C LYS A 419 20.35 14.34 32.83
N ILE A 420 19.41 13.56 32.35
CA ILE A 420 19.60 12.71 31.16
C ILE A 420 19.65 13.58 29.90
N ILE A 421 18.73 14.53 29.74
CA ILE A 421 18.66 15.39 28.57
C ILE A 421 19.92 16.25 28.47
N ASN A 422 20.30 16.99 29.51
CA ASN A 422 21.54 17.80 29.52
C ASN A 422 22.79 16.98 29.18
N LYS A 423 22.89 15.75 29.65
CA LYS A 423 24.10 14.95 29.47
C LYS A 423 24.18 14.22 28.15
N TYR A 424 23.05 13.86 27.55
CA TYR A 424 23.01 12.85 26.48
C TYR A 424 22.29 13.29 25.21
N VAL A 425 21.58 14.43 25.20
CA VAL A 425 20.93 14.98 24.01
C VAL A 425 21.79 16.07 23.39
N ASP A 426 21.93 16.07 22.07
CA ASP A 426 22.70 17.08 21.35
C ASP A 426 21.82 18.21 20.82
N VAL A 427 20.62 17.85 20.29
CA VAL A 427 19.68 18.80 19.67
C VAL A 427 18.25 18.43 20.03
N ILE A 428 17.43 19.43 20.28
CA ILE A 428 15.97 19.29 20.50
C ILE A 428 15.25 20.20 19.55
N THR A 429 14.32 19.67 18.74
CA THR A 429 13.33 20.48 18.03
C THR A 429 11.97 20.30 18.71
N LEU A 430 11.35 21.41 19.07
CA LEU A 430 10.07 21.46 19.76
C LEU A 430 8.98 21.93 18.81
N ARG A 431 7.79 21.38 18.93
CA ARG A 431 6.65 21.75 18.09
C ARG A 431 5.75 22.84 18.70
N GLU A 432 5.94 23.17 19.96
CA GLU A 432 5.08 24.09 20.71
C GLU A 432 5.86 24.87 21.77
N PRO A 433 5.50 26.15 22.05
CA PRO A 433 6.20 27.01 23.04
C PRO A 433 6.15 26.45 24.47
N ASP A 434 5.02 25.87 24.89
CA ASP A 434 4.83 25.34 26.25
C ASP A 434 5.89 24.27 26.59
N SER A 435 6.32 23.50 25.61
CA SER A 435 7.39 22.52 25.75
C SER A 435 8.75 23.15 26.03
N LEU A 436 9.00 24.36 25.51
CA LEU A 436 10.21 25.12 25.80
C LEU A 436 10.20 25.64 27.25
N GLU A 437 9.07 26.13 27.70
CA GLU A 437 8.90 26.58 29.09
C GLU A 437 9.09 25.41 30.06
N GLU A 438 8.53 24.24 29.75
CA GLU A 438 8.67 23.05 30.58
C GLU A 438 10.14 22.58 30.65
N LEU A 439 10.90 22.58 29.53
CA LEU A 439 12.33 22.26 29.53
C LEU A 439 13.14 23.24 30.42
N ARG A 440 12.86 24.54 30.30
CA ARG A 440 13.48 25.58 31.14
C ARG A 440 13.18 25.38 32.63
N ALA A 441 11.91 25.11 32.93
CA ALA A 441 11.45 24.86 34.28
C ALA A 441 12.02 23.58 34.90
N MET A 442 12.41 22.59 34.08
CA MET A 442 13.15 21.41 34.54
C MET A 442 14.65 21.65 34.70
N GLY A 443 15.21 22.76 34.22
CA GLY A 443 16.65 23.04 34.27
C GLY A 443 17.43 22.40 33.10
N VAL A 444 16.82 22.26 31.92
CA VAL A 444 17.53 21.82 30.71
C VAL A 444 18.18 23.02 30.04
N THR A 445 19.51 22.99 29.91
CA THR A 445 20.34 24.12 29.44
C THR A 445 21.42 23.74 28.41
N GLU A 446 21.81 22.48 28.35
CA GLU A 446 22.95 22.04 27.53
C GLU A 446 22.65 21.78 26.05
N PRO A 447 21.55 21.10 25.69
CA PRO A 447 21.27 20.83 24.27
C PRO A 447 20.87 22.11 23.52
N GLU A 448 21.20 22.17 22.24
CA GLU A 448 20.65 23.15 21.34
C GLU A 448 19.13 22.92 21.20
N VAL A 449 18.32 23.94 21.49
CA VAL A 449 16.86 23.86 21.44
C VAL A 449 16.31 24.81 20.40
N LEU A 450 15.56 24.26 19.45
CA LEU A 450 14.92 24.99 18.35
C LEU A 450 13.40 24.83 18.47
N LEU A 451 12.67 25.94 18.42
CA LEU A 451 11.22 25.93 18.28
C LEU A 451 10.88 25.84 16.78
N THR A 452 10.13 24.82 16.42
CA THR A 452 9.77 24.50 15.03
C THR A 452 8.26 24.26 14.93
N ALA A 453 7.85 23.39 13.99
CA ALA A 453 6.48 22.93 13.86
C ALA A 453 6.40 21.41 14.06
N ASP A 454 5.18 20.87 14.15
CA ASP A 454 4.99 19.42 14.17
C ASP A 454 5.41 18.83 12.82
N PRO A 455 6.26 17.78 12.80
CA PRO A 455 6.73 17.18 11.56
C PRO A 455 5.62 16.71 10.61
N ALA A 456 4.47 16.32 11.13
CA ALA A 456 3.36 15.85 10.32
C ALA A 456 2.77 16.91 9.36
N LEU A 457 3.10 18.19 9.54
CA LEU A 457 2.67 19.27 8.63
C LEU A 457 3.27 19.19 7.22
N ILE A 458 4.37 18.45 7.04
CA ILE A 458 4.97 18.27 5.70
C ILE A 458 4.23 17.24 4.85
N LEU A 459 3.39 16.41 5.48
CA LEU A 459 2.72 15.33 4.78
C LEU A 459 1.66 15.88 3.82
N GLN A 460 1.59 15.24 2.67
CA GLN A 460 0.60 15.57 1.66
C GLN A 460 -0.63 14.66 1.76
N LYS A 461 -1.77 15.15 1.31
CA LYS A 461 -2.96 14.30 1.15
C LYS A 461 -2.67 13.16 0.17
N ALA A 462 -3.29 12.00 0.39
CA ALA A 462 -3.33 10.94 -0.60
C ALA A 462 -4.02 11.42 -1.90
N PRO A 463 -3.73 10.79 -3.05
CA PRO A 463 -4.45 11.05 -4.29
C PRO A 463 -5.98 10.98 -4.10
N ASP A 464 -6.70 11.75 -4.89
CA ASP A 464 -8.17 11.88 -4.72
C ASP A 464 -8.89 10.55 -4.96
N ASP A 465 -8.44 9.74 -5.90
CA ASP A 465 -8.96 8.39 -6.18
C ASP A 465 -8.75 7.40 -5.01
N GLU A 466 -7.59 7.45 -4.36
CA GLU A 466 -7.30 6.65 -3.17
C GLU A 466 -8.18 7.10 -1.99
N THR A 467 -8.30 8.41 -1.79
CA THR A 467 -9.16 9.01 -0.77
C THR A 467 -10.63 8.62 -0.98
N ASP A 468 -11.13 8.77 -2.21
CA ASP A 468 -12.50 8.43 -2.57
C ASP A 468 -12.80 6.93 -2.35
N SER A 469 -11.83 6.05 -2.70
CA SER A 469 -11.93 4.62 -2.41
C SER A 469 -12.05 4.30 -0.92
N VAL A 470 -11.33 5.03 -0.06
CA VAL A 470 -11.41 4.87 1.40
C VAL A 470 -12.77 5.32 1.92
N LEU A 471 -13.27 6.46 1.47
CA LEU A 471 -14.58 6.99 1.87
C LEU A 471 -15.72 6.06 1.43
N LEU A 472 -15.70 5.61 0.17
CA LEU A 472 -16.71 4.68 -0.36
C LEU A 472 -16.74 3.35 0.39
N ARG A 473 -15.59 2.78 0.75
CA ARG A 473 -15.54 1.56 1.60
C ARG A 473 -16.16 1.76 2.97
N ALA A 474 -16.08 2.98 3.51
CA ALA A 474 -16.75 3.37 4.76
C ALA A 474 -18.24 3.75 4.57
N GLY A 475 -18.77 3.65 3.35
CA GLY A 475 -20.14 4.05 3.00
C GLY A 475 -20.34 5.56 2.95
N ILE A 476 -19.26 6.34 2.84
CA ILE A 476 -19.28 7.80 2.82
C ILE A 476 -19.19 8.27 1.37
N PRO A 477 -20.18 8.97 0.81
CA PRO A 477 -20.06 9.58 -0.51
C PRO A 477 -18.84 10.52 -0.59
N PRO A 478 -18.01 10.48 -1.64
CA PRO A 478 -16.81 11.31 -1.75
C PRO A 478 -17.10 12.82 -1.77
N HIS A 479 -18.29 13.18 -2.24
CA HIS A 479 -18.75 14.57 -2.33
C HIS A 479 -19.99 14.75 -1.47
N GLY A 480 -19.92 15.72 -0.57
CA GLY A 480 -21.01 16.06 0.35
C GLY A 480 -20.62 17.20 1.27
N ASN A 481 -21.55 17.64 2.08
CA ASN A 481 -21.32 18.64 3.11
C ASN A 481 -21.13 17.93 4.45
N TYR A 482 -19.90 17.88 4.94
CA TYR A 482 -19.53 17.08 6.10
C TYR A 482 -18.94 17.92 7.23
N LEU A 483 -19.21 17.51 8.46
CA LEU A 483 -18.52 17.99 9.67
C LEU A 483 -17.79 16.81 10.33
N CYS A 484 -16.47 16.92 10.43
CA CYS A 484 -15.66 15.91 11.09
C CYS A 484 -15.73 16.02 12.61
N PHE A 485 -15.89 14.89 13.29
CA PHE A 485 -15.68 14.72 14.73
C PHE A 485 -14.56 13.72 14.98
N ALA A 486 -13.37 14.20 15.37
CA ALA A 486 -12.26 13.35 15.77
C ALA A 486 -12.17 13.30 17.31
N LEU A 487 -12.91 12.38 17.90
CA LEU A 487 -13.11 12.29 19.34
C LEU A 487 -12.18 11.26 19.98
N ARG A 488 -11.89 11.48 21.25
CA ARG A 488 -11.07 10.59 22.06
C ARG A 488 -11.79 10.23 23.35
N ARG A 489 -11.76 8.95 23.70
CA ARG A 489 -12.27 8.50 25.01
C ARG A 489 -11.29 8.83 26.13
N TRP A 490 -11.77 9.46 27.20
CA TRP A 490 -11.03 9.72 28.44
C TRP A 490 -11.93 9.54 29.66
N LYS A 491 -11.39 9.66 30.86
CA LYS A 491 -12.18 9.56 32.09
C LYS A 491 -13.28 10.66 32.14
N GLY A 492 -14.53 10.26 32.23
CA GLY A 492 -15.70 11.15 32.22
C GLY A 492 -16.19 11.53 30.80
N PHE A 493 -15.68 10.88 29.74
CA PHE A 493 -16.14 11.12 28.36
C PHE A 493 -17.61 10.72 28.17
N GLU A 494 -18.04 9.64 28.82
CA GLU A 494 -19.40 9.11 28.74
C GLU A 494 -20.46 10.17 29.13
N GLU A 495 -20.16 11.01 30.10
CA GLU A 495 -21.03 12.12 30.54
C GLU A 495 -21.05 13.28 29.53
N LYS A 496 -19.97 13.46 28.78
CA LYS A 496 -19.79 14.52 27.77
C LYS A 496 -20.20 14.10 26.36
N ALA A 497 -20.22 12.81 26.05
CA ALA A 497 -20.51 12.30 24.72
C ALA A 497 -21.84 12.81 24.12
N PRO A 498 -22.94 12.96 24.91
CA PRO A 498 -24.20 13.51 24.40
C PRO A 498 -24.08 14.94 23.87
N LEU A 499 -23.15 15.75 24.40
CA LEU A 499 -22.93 17.12 23.94
C LEU A 499 -22.38 17.15 22.49
N PHE A 500 -21.51 16.21 22.15
CA PHE A 500 -21.01 16.07 20.77
C PHE A 500 -22.14 15.60 19.85
N GLY A 501 -23.01 14.71 20.31
CA GLY A 501 -24.22 14.32 19.57
C GLY A 501 -25.16 15.50 19.32
N ALA A 502 -25.43 16.30 20.34
CA ALA A 502 -26.25 17.50 20.20
C ALA A 502 -25.62 18.53 19.24
N ALA A 503 -24.30 18.70 19.30
CA ALA A 503 -23.57 19.57 18.37
C ALA A 503 -23.64 19.05 16.91
N ALA A 504 -23.53 17.73 16.71
CA ALA A 504 -23.68 17.09 15.42
C ALA A 504 -25.11 17.30 14.85
N GLU A 505 -26.14 17.10 15.68
CA GLU A 505 -27.51 17.31 15.27
C GLU A 505 -27.81 18.79 14.95
N TYR A 506 -27.28 19.70 15.74
CA TYR A 506 -27.40 21.15 15.48
C TYR A 506 -26.72 21.52 14.15
N ALA A 507 -25.51 21.04 13.90
CA ALA A 507 -24.78 21.31 12.64
C ALA A 507 -25.54 20.78 11.41
N TYR A 508 -26.12 19.60 11.53
CA TYR A 508 -26.93 19.03 10.45
C TYR A 508 -28.19 19.86 10.19
N ARG A 509 -28.95 20.15 11.22
CA ARG A 509 -30.26 20.87 11.11
C ARG A 509 -30.08 22.32 10.68
N THR A 510 -29.01 22.98 11.12
CA THR A 510 -28.82 24.43 10.90
C THR A 510 -28.02 24.71 9.63
N TYR A 511 -27.00 23.89 9.33
CA TYR A 511 -26.05 24.15 8.27
C TYR A 511 -26.05 23.07 7.18
N GLY A 512 -26.82 22.00 7.30
CA GLY A 512 -26.83 20.89 6.36
C GLY A 512 -25.52 20.06 6.36
N LEU A 513 -24.74 20.12 7.46
CA LEU A 513 -23.48 19.41 7.59
C LEU A 513 -23.68 18.01 8.17
N THR A 514 -23.47 16.98 7.36
CA THR A 514 -23.58 15.59 7.82
C THR A 514 -22.40 15.21 8.69
N PRO A 515 -22.59 14.73 9.92
CA PRO A 515 -21.50 14.35 10.81
C PRO A 515 -20.74 13.11 10.31
N VAL A 516 -19.41 13.18 10.34
CA VAL A 516 -18.50 12.06 10.10
C VAL A 516 -17.60 11.89 11.32
N PHE A 517 -17.71 10.76 12.00
CA PHE A 517 -16.84 10.42 13.13
C PHE A 517 -15.59 9.73 12.63
N VAL A 518 -14.42 10.40 12.78
CA VAL A 518 -13.14 9.94 12.24
C VAL A 518 -12.24 9.43 13.35
N ALA A 519 -11.77 8.19 13.24
CA ALA A 519 -10.82 7.60 14.18
C ALA A 519 -9.38 7.90 13.77
N VAL A 520 -8.64 8.59 14.63
CA VAL A 520 -7.18 8.81 14.51
C VAL A 520 -6.41 7.66 15.17
N GLU A 521 -6.96 7.07 16.20
CA GLU A 521 -6.43 5.87 16.86
C GLU A 521 -7.43 4.72 16.72
N LYS A 522 -7.12 3.77 15.84
CA LYS A 522 -8.00 2.69 15.38
C LYS A 522 -8.66 1.87 16.51
N HIS A 523 -7.98 1.72 17.65
CA HIS A 523 -8.44 0.82 18.71
C HIS A 523 -9.26 1.53 19.81
N LEU A 524 -9.18 2.85 19.91
CA LEU A 524 -9.81 3.61 21.00
C LEU A 524 -10.88 4.59 20.53
N ASP A 525 -10.66 5.26 19.39
CA ASP A 525 -11.51 6.35 18.94
C ASP A 525 -12.88 5.91 18.40
N PRO A 526 -13.04 4.74 17.73
CA PRO A 526 -14.35 4.28 17.28
C PRO A 526 -15.40 4.25 18.40
N GLY A 527 -14.99 3.78 19.59
CA GLY A 527 -15.87 3.76 20.74
C GLY A 527 -16.31 5.15 21.25
N ALA A 528 -15.49 6.19 21.02
CA ALA A 528 -15.86 7.57 21.34
C ALA A 528 -16.89 8.11 20.34
N GLY A 529 -16.66 7.89 19.04
CA GLY A 529 -17.60 8.26 17.98
C GLY A 529 -18.96 7.60 18.15
N GLN A 530 -19.00 6.29 18.42
CA GLN A 530 -20.23 5.53 18.66
C GLN A 530 -21.00 6.03 19.89
N LEU A 531 -20.29 6.40 20.97
CA LEU A 531 -20.93 6.97 22.17
C LEU A 531 -21.54 8.35 21.88
N ALA A 532 -20.85 9.20 21.13
CA ALA A 532 -21.35 10.51 20.73
C ALA A 532 -22.53 10.41 19.77
N ALA A 533 -22.52 9.42 18.88
CA ALA A 533 -23.60 9.19 17.92
C ALA A 533 -24.83 8.48 18.52
N ARG A 534 -24.76 8.03 19.79
CA ARG A 534 -25.87 7.31 20.43
C ARG A 534 -27.13 8.17 20.50
N GLY A 535 -28.19 7.71 19.85
CA GLY A 535 -29.48 8.40 19.81
C GLY A 535 -29.61 9.46 18.71
N LEU A 536 -28.61 9.67 17.86
CA LEU A 536 -28.75 10.50 16.66
C LEU A 536 -29.80 9.91 15.72
N THR A 537 -30.72 10.72 15.26
CA THR A 537 -31.75 10.36 14.27
C THR A 537 -31.45 10.90 12.89
N ILE A 538 -30.36 11.67 12.74
CA ILE A 538 -29.89 12.27 11.49
C ILE A 538 -28.91 11.32 10.79
N PRO A 539 -28.74 11.44 9.45
CA PRO A 539 -27.66 10.75 8.73
C PRO A 539 -26.30 11.07 9.35
N HIS A 540 -25.48 10.07 9.53
CA HIS A 540 -24.11 10.21 10.03
C HIS A 540 -23.24 9.04 9.57
N TYR A 541 -21.92 9.21 9.57
CA TYR A 541 -20.97 8.22 9.09
C TYR A 541 -19.84 7.98 10.10
N PHE A 542 -19.17 6.82 9.94
CA PHE A 542 -17.98 6.46 10.71
C PHE A 542 -16.83 6.14 9.74
N LEU A 543 -15.67 6.75 9.96
CA LEU A 543 -14.42 6.43 9.31
C LEU A 543 -13.46 5.84 10.35
N ASP A 544 -13.64 4.55 10.66
CA ASP A 544 -12.90 3.85 11.72
C ASP A 544 -11.50 3.42 11.30
N ASP A 545 -11.26 3.24 10.00
CA ASP A 545 -9.97 2.92 9.42
C ASP A 545 -9.76 3.66 8.09
N ALA A 546 -9.07 4.77 8.16
CA ALA A 546 -8.70 5.54 6.97
C ALA A 546 -7.37 5.08 6.33
N GLY A 547 -6.71 4.05 6.86
CA GLY A 547 -5.42 3.57 6.34
C GLY A 547 -4.23 4.34 6.90
N GLY A 548 -3.70 5.33 6.18
CA GLY A 548 -2.51 6.12 6.53
C GLY A 548 -2.80 7.60 6.83
N ALA A 549 -1.76 8.35 7.14
CA ALA A 549 -1.87 9.79 7.38
C ALA A 549 -2.37 10.54 6.12
N GLY A 550 -1.83 10.22 4.95
CA GLY A 550 -2.23 10.85 3.69
C GLY A 550 -3.71 10.68 3.37
N THR A 551 -4.29 9.51 3.62
CA THR A 551 -5.73 9.26 3.40
C THR A 551 -6.61 9.93 4.45
N ILE A 552 -6.14 10.09 5.70
CA ILE A 552 -6.84 10.90 6.71
C ILE A 552 -6.83 12.38 6.27
N ILE A 553 -5.68 12.92 5.83
CA ILE A 553 -5.58 14.29 5.32
C ILE A 553 -6.52 14.46 4.13
N GLY A 554 -6.53 13.50 3.19
CA GLY A 554 -7.46 13.50 2.06
C GLY A 554 -8.93 13.48 2.49
N ALA A 555 -9.30 12.64 3.46
CA ALA A 555 -10.66 12.60 4.00
C ALA A 555 -11.05 13.93 4.68
N LEU A 556 -10.15 14.51 5.49
CA LEU A 556 -10.39 15.80 6.15
C LEU A 556 -10.50 16.96 5.14
N SER A 557 -9.78 16.90 4.02
CA SER A 557 -9.90 17.91 2.95
C SER A 557 -11.27 17.93 2.26
N ARG A 558 -12.11 16.90 2.48
CA ARG A 558 -13.51 16.84 2.01
C ARG A 558 -14.49 17.41 3.03
N MET A 559 -14.04 17.79 4.23
CA MET A 559 -14.88 18.30 5.32
C MET A 559 -14.93 19.83 5.32
N GLN A 560 -16.07 20.41 5.61
CA GLN A 560 -16.25 21.87 5.74
C GLN A 560 -15.70 22.41 7.05
N ALA A 561 -15.71 21.57 8.11
CA ALA A 561 -15.13 21.92 9.39
C ALA A 561 -14.70 20.67 10.17
N VAL A 562 -13.81 20.85 11.14
CA VAL A 562 -13.29 19.78 12.00
C VAL A 562 -13.43 20.17 13.46
N VAL A 563 -14.12 19.33 14.22
CA VAL A 563 -14.18 19.36 15.69
C VAL A 563 -13.30 18.23 16.22
N SER A 564 -12.22 18.58 16.90
CA SER A 564 -11.26 17.55 17.30
C SER A 564 -10.78 17.67 18.75
N MET A 565 -10.63 16.51 19.37
CA MET A 565 -9.91 16.30 20.62
C MET A 565 -8.53 15.67 20.39
N ARG A 566 -8.23 15.30 19.14
CA ARG A 566 -6.96 14.75 18.69
C ARG A 566 -6.13 15.85 18.05
N LEU A 567 -4.96 16.16 18.62
CA LEU A 567 -4.06 17.18 18.09
C LEU A 567 -3.74 16.95 16.60
N HIS A 568 -3.41 15.71 16.23
CA HIS A 568 -3.03 15.42 14.84
C HIS A 568 -4.19 15.55 13.84
N ALA A 569 -5.45 15.38 14.26
CA ALA A 569 -6.56 15.69 13.35
C ALA A 569 -6.63 17.20 13.03
N LEU A 570 -6.28 18.07 13.99
CA LEU A 570 -6.17 19.51 13.73
C LEU A 570 -4.96 19.85 12.86
N ILE A 571 -3.83 19.17 13.10
CA ILE A 571 -2.61 19.33 12.28
C ILE A 571 -2.89 18.90 10.83
N PHE A 572 -3.54 17.76 10.63
CA PHE A 572 -3.91 17.26 9.31
C PHE A 572 -4.93 18.15 8.58
N ALA A 573 -5.81 18.81 9.33
CA ALA A 573 -6.79 19.75 8.77
C ALA A 573 -6.18 21.12 8.43
N ALA A 574 -5.05 21.48 9.05
CA ALA A 574 -4.34 22.74 8.82
C ALA A 574 -3.32 22.68 7.69
N GLY A 575 -2.79 21.51 7.36
CA GLY A 575 -1.85 21.26 6.24
C GLY A 575 -2.59 20.95 4.96
#